data_e413793cb3b70ed4d319a3cf094ebd0f
#
_entry.id   e413793cb3b70ed4d319a3cf094ebd0f
#
_cell.length_a   1.000
_cell.length_b   1.000
_cell.length_c   1.000
_cell.angle_alpha   90.00
_cell.angle_beta   90.00
_cell.angle_gamma   90.00
#
_symmetry.space_group_name_H-M   'P 1'
#
loop_
_entity.id
_entity.type
_entity.pdbx_description
1 polymer ?
#
loop_
_entity_poly.entity_id
_entity_poly.type
_entity_poly.pdbx_seq_one_letter_code
_entity_poly.pdbx_strand_id
1 'polypeptide(L)'
;MVLASFIGFMLLFLLIGFASVLVRSRSQADYLLAGSGVAPSLTGLSAVATNNSGFMFIGVIGYTYATGLPAFTMMVGWILGDWMASTLVARRIRETAEKQDSLTFPELLANWNGTEFKVLKTVAAVIAVVLLGVYAAAQFKAGGKALHALFDWDTRTGAIIGAVMVLFYGFSGGLRASIWTDAAQSVVMIVAMMVMLWTAVHMVGGWEAAWTGLHGVSDHFFRFFSEASLALGWQGPVLFLVGWTFAGAAVIGQPHVMVRFMAVANPRSVRRARCYYYAWFIAFYTLAVGVGMMARLLMDQGVVDPSLVMNAGKLDAELALPVMAQELLPDVATGLVLAGLFAATISTVDSLILSCSACLSRDLMPSRWHGYGTARVITLLVVVASLGIALFANENVFDLVLFAWGILGASFGSLLVVYALGGRPGEPVAVSMVVAATVVAVGWRLAGLNATMSEVFPAMVAAWLVFAMGHLTGSGERRPLEGSQGQ
;
A
#
# COMPACT_ATOMS: atom_id res chain seq x y z
N MET A 1 9.93 -30.10 -2.61
CA MET A 1 10.89 -29.10 -3.15
C MET A 1 10.33 -27.69 -3.02
N VAL A 2 9.02 -27.44 -3.23
CA VAL A 2 8.35 -26.12 -3.10
C VAL A 2 8.66 -25.44 -1.75
N LEU A 3 8.41 -26.15 -0.63
CA LEU A 3 8.67 -25.61 0.72
C LEU A 3 10.16 -25.26 0.95
N ALA A 4 11.07 -26.07 0.45
CA ALA A 4 12.51 -25.82 0.61
C ALA A 4 12.95 -24.56 -0.17
N SER A 5 12.47 -24.39 -1.39
CA SER A 5 12.72 -23.20 -2.21
C SER A 5 12.12 -21.95 -1.56
N PHE A 6 10.87 -22.00 -1.10
CA PHE A 6 10.22 -20.93 -0.36
C PHE A 6 11.02 -20.51 0.88
N ILE A 7 11.39 -21.49 1.74
CA ILE A 7 12.21 -21.24 2.94
C ILE A 7 13.56 -20.62 2.56
N GLY A 8 14.20 -21.09 1.47
CA GLY A 8 15.46 -20.53 0.97
C GLY A 8 15.35 -19.03 0.67
N PHE A 9 14.29 -18.58 -0.02
CA PHE A 9 14.04 -17.16 -0.27
C PHE A 9 13.74 -16.38 1.03
N MET A 10 12.97 -16.97 1.95
CA MET A 10 12.70 -16.34 3.24
C MET A 10 13.98 -16.14 4.06
N LEU A 11 14.87 -17.13 4.08
CA LEU A 11 16.17 -17.01 4.73
C LEU A 11 17.06 -15.96 4.07
N LEU A 12 17.04 -15.85 2.74
CA LEU A 12 17.77 -14.80 2.02
C LEU A 12 17.30 -13.40 2.47
N PHE A 13 15.99 -13.16 2.57
CA PHE A 13 15.46 -11.88 3.05
C PHE A 13 15.85 -11.61 4.51
N LEU A 14 15.79 -12.62 5.37
CA LEU A 14 16.26 -12.50 6.76
C LEU A 14 17.74 -12.12 6.83
N LEU A 15 18.60 -12.76 6.03
CA LEU A 15 20.04 -12.45 5.99
C LEU A 15 20.30 -11.02 5.53
N ILE A 16 19.56 -10.51 4.51
CA ILE A 16 19.66 -9.12 4.05
C ILE A 16 19.22 -8.15 5.16
N GLY A 17 18.12 -8.45 5.84
CA GLY A 17 17.65 -7.68 7.00
C GLY A 17 18.68 -7.62 8.12
N PHE A 18 19.30 -8.75 8.47
CA PHE A 18 20.38 -8.80 9.47
C PHE A 18 21.64 -8.06 9.03
N ALA A 19 22.00 -8.12 7.74
CA ALA A 19 23.15 -7.37 7.23
C ALA A 19 22.98 -5.86 7.43
N SER A 20 21.77 -5.33 7.34
CA SER A 20 21.49 -3.91 7.59
C SER A 20 21.77 -3.48 9.04
N VAL A 21 21.70 -4.44 9.99
CA VAL A 21 21.95 -4.19 11.42
C VAL A 21 23.42 -3.85 11.70
N LEU A 22 24.33 -4.33 10.84
CA LEU A 22 25.77 -4.06 10.97
C LEU A 22 26.12 -2.59 10.70
N VAL A 23 25.25 -1.86 10.00
CA VAL A 23 25.48 -0.47 9.58
C VAL A 23 24.62 0.53 10.38
N ARG A 24 23.77 0.06 11.30
CA ARG A 24 22.86 0.89 12.07
C ARG A 24 23.56 1.75 13.13
N SER A 25 23.08 2.97 13.38
CA SER A 25 23.26 3.67 14.62
C SER A 25 22.11 3.29 15.60
N ARG A 26 22.39 3.18 16.90
CA ARG A 26 21.37 2.83 17.91
C ARG A 26 20.55 4.06 18.34
N SER A 27 20.20 4.96 17.40
CA SER A 27 19.40 6.14 17.66
C SER A 27 17.93 5.92 17.28
N GLN A 28 17.02 6.68 17.87
CA GLN A 28 15.60 6.66 17.51
C GLN A 28 15.39 7.14 16.06
N ALA A 29 16.14 8.16 15.63
CA ALA A 29 16.09 8.66 14.25
C ALA A 29 16.53 7.60 13.23
N ASP A 30 17.55 6.78 13.56
CA ASP A 30 17.96 5.67 12.69
C ASP A 30 16.90 4.57 12.65
N TYR A 31 16.28 4.26 13.78
CA TYR A 31 15.22 3.25 13.85
C TYR A 31 13.97 3.65 13.05
N LEU A 32 13.54 4.93 13.14
CA LEU A 32 12.30 5.42 12.51
C LEU A 32 12.51 5.91 11.07
N LEU A 33 13.68 6.52 10.74
CA LEU A 33 13.95 7.12 9.42
C LEU A 33 15.28 6.68 8.79
N ALA A 34 15.88 5.59 9.26
CA ALA A 34 17.16 5.08 8.73
C ALA A 34 18.27 6.15 8.69
N GLY A 35 18.23 7.13 9.60
CA GLY A 35 19.16 8.26 9.67
C GLY A 35 19.03 9.26 8.51
N SER A 36 17.92 9.24 7.77
CA SER A 36 17.65 10.15 6.63
C SER A 36 18.76 10.16 5.56
N GLY A 37 19.42 9.01 5.33
CA GLY A 37 20.55 8.87 4.41
C GLY A 37 20.34 7.79 3.34
N VAL A 38 19.09 7.41 3.03
CA VAL A 38 18.76 6.29 2.14
C VAL A 38 19.03 6.65 0.67
N ALA A 39 19.68 5.74 -0.06
CA ALA A 39 19.92 5.88 -1.50
C ALA A 39 18.60 5.93 -2.30
N PRO A 40 18.52 6.72 -3.39
CA PRO A 40 17.29 6.89 -4.19
C PRO A 40 16.73 5.58 -4.74
N SER A 41 17.60 4.65 -5.17
CA SER A 41 17.17 3.34 -5.67
C SER A 41 16.49 2.51 -4.58
N LEU A 42 17.11 2.42 -3.42
CA LEU A 42 16.55 1.71 -2.28
C LEU A 42 15.23 2.36 -1.81
N THR A 43 15.18 3.70 -1.75
CA THR A 43 13.95 4.42 -1.42
C THR A 43 12.82 4.11 -2.42
N GLY A 44 13.11 4.17 -3.72
CA GLY A 44 12.10 3.92 -4.75
C GLY A 44 11.60 2.48 -4.75
N LEU A 45 12.52 1.50 -4.69
CA LEU A 45 12.18 0.08 -4.67
C LEU A 45 11.46 -0.33 -3.38
N SER A 46 11.88 0.19 -2.21
CA SER A 46 11.18 -0.06 -0.95
C SER A 46 9.80 0.58 -0.93
N ALA A 47 9.68 1.85 -1.36
CA ALA A 47 8.39 2.53 -1.39
C ALA A 47 7.39 1.82 -2.29
N VAL A 48 7.82 1.33 -3.48
CA VAL A 48 6.93 0.62 -4.39
C VAL A 48 6.61 -0.80 -3.91
N ALA A 49 7.55 -1.52 -3.32
CA ALA A 49 7.28 -2.83 -2.73
C ALA A 49 6.27 -2.75 -1.58
N THR A 50 6.39 -1.71 -0.73
CA THR A 50 5.46 -1.43 0.36
C THR A 50 4.08 -1.01 -0.15
N ASN A 51 4.02 -0.20 -1.22
CA ASN A 51 2.76 0.22 -1.83
C ASN A 51 2.00 -0.95 -2.48
N ASN A 52 2.72 -1.86 -3.11
CA ASN A 52 2.11 -2.91 -3.92
C ASN A 52 1.68 -4.18 -3.18
N SER A 53 1.92 -4.33 -1.94
CA SER A 53 1.38 -5.30 -0.97
C SER A 53 0.80 -6.64 -1.54
N GLY A 54 0.27 -7.48 -0.69
CA GLY A 54 -0.53 -8.65 -1.09
C GLY A 54 -1.75 -8.31 -1.95
N PHE A 55 -2.22 -7.04 -1.91
CA PHE A 55 -3.28 -6.53 -2.77
C PHE A 55 -2.98 -6.75 -4.26
N MET A 56 -1.73 -6.55 -4.69
CA MET A 56 -1.34 -6.72 -6.10
C MET A 56 -1.31 -8.17 -6.55
N PHE A 57 -0.77 -9.06 -5.71
CA PHE A 57 -0.64 -10.48 -6.05
C PHE A 57 -1.95 -11.25 -5.94
N ILE A 58 -2.82 -10.85 -5.04
CA ILE A 58 -4.08 -11.54 -4.75
C ILE A 58 -5.25 -10.72 -5.28
N GLY A 59 -5.40 -9.47 -4.82
CA GLY A 59 -6.56 -8.65 -5.15
C GLY A 59 -6.63 -8.24 -6.61
N VAL A 60 -5.55 -7.68 -7.18
CA VAL A 60 -5.57 -7.19 -8.59
C VAL A 60 -5.58 -8.34 -9.58
N ILE A 61 -4.83 -9.42 -9.34
CA ILE A 61 -4.85 -10.60 -10.22
C ILE A 61 -6.23 -11.25 -10.17
N GLY A 62 -6.83 -11.40 -9.00
CA GLY A 62 -8.20 -11.91 -8.85
C GLY A 62 -9.24 -10.99 -9.50
N TYR A 63 -9.12 -9.67 -9.33
CA TYR A 63 -9.99 -8.71 -10.01
C TYR A 63 -9.85 -8.83 -11.54
N THR A 64 -8.61 -8.96 -12.06
CA THR A 64 -8.37 -9.14 -13.49
C THR A 64 -8.94 -10.45 -14.00
N TYR A 65 -8.79 -11.54 -13.25
CA TYR A 65 -9.42 -12.84 -13.56
C TYR A 65 -10.94 -12.72 -13.73
N ALA A 66 -11.57 -11.96 -12.83
CA ALA A 66 -13.02 -11.80 -12.83
C ALA A 66 -13.53 -10.83 -13.92
N THR A 67 -12.78 -9.75 -14.21
CA THR A 67 -13.29 -8.62 -15.01
C THR A 67 -12.56 -8.41 -16.34
N GLY A 68 -11.34 -8.92 -16.50
CA GLY A 68 -10.53 -8.74 -17.71
C GLY A 68 -9.90 -7.34 -17.83
N LEU A 69 -10.02 -6.74 -19.01
CA LEU A 69 -9.37 -5.48 -19.38
C LEU A 69 -9.77 -4.24 -18.57
N PRO A 70 -10.94 -4.16 -17.89
CA PRO A 70 -11.21 -3.10 -16.90
C PRO A 70 -10.12 -2.94 -15.83
N ALA A 71 -9.42 -4.03 -15.45
CA ALA A 71 -8.29 -3.98 -14.54
C ALA A 71 -7.13 -3.13 -15.09
N PHE A 72 -6.86 -3.17 -16.39
CA PHE A 72 -5.87 -2.32 -17.04
C PHE A 72 -6.27 -0.84 -16.93
N THR A 73 -7.53 -0.51 -17.19
CA THR A 73 -8.04 0.87 -17.07
C THR A 73 -7.96 1.37 -15.63
N MET A 74 -8.31 0.51 -14.67
CA MET A 74 -8.11 0.76 -13.24
C MET A 74 -6.67 1.15 -12.93
N MET A 75 -5.71 0.40 -13.46
CA MET A 75 -4.28 0.63 -13.23
C MET A 75 -3.78 1.94 -13.84
N VAL A 76 -4.23 2.27 -15.05
CA VAL A 76 -3.88 3.54 -15.69
C VAL A 76 -4.35 4.70 -14.81
N GLY A 77 -5.58 4.65 -14.34
CA GLY A 77 -6.11 5.65 -13.39
C GLY A 77 -5.27 5.71 -12.11
N TRP A 78 -5.00 4.57 -11.49
CA TRP A 78 -4.22 4.50 -10.24
C TRP A 78 -2.81 5.08 -10.40
N ILE A 79 -2.04 4.62 -11.40
CA ILE A 79 -0.67 5.10 -11.64
C ILE A 79 -0.65 6.59 -11.97
N LEU A 80 -1.61 7.07 -12.75
CA LEU A 80 -1.73 8.49 -13.09
C LEU A 80 -1.97 9.35 -11.85
N GLY A 81 -2.91 8.95 -11.00
CA GLY A 81 -3.21 9.65 -9.76
C GLY A 81 -2.05 9.68 -8.78
N ASP A 82 -1.40 8.53 -8.58
CA ASP A 82 -0.17 8.41 -7.77
C ASP A 82 0.93 9.34 -8.32
N TRP A 83 1.19 9.30 -9.62
CA TRP A 83 2.22 10.13 -10.26
C TRP A 83 1.95 11.62 -10.09
N MET A 84 0.70 12.07 -10.29
CA MET A 84 0.30 13.46 -10.13
C MET A 84 0.47 13.92 -8.68
N ALA A 85 -0.09 13.19 -7.73
CA ALA A 85 -0.07 13.55 -6.32
C ALA A 85 1.36 13.52 -5.74
N SER A 86 2.13 12.47 -6.02
CA SER A 86 3.50 12.37 -5.55
C SER A 86 4.44 13.39 -6.20
N THR A 87 4.16 13.82 -7.45
CA THR A 87 4.91 14.92 -8.08
C THR A 87 4.76 16.22 -7.30
N LEU A 88 3.54 16.46 -6.84
CA LEU A 88 3.22 17.67 -6.08
C LEU A 88 3.82 17.63 -4.66
N VAL A 89 3.80 16.46 -4.00
CA VAL A 89 3.95 16.38 -2.54
C VAL A 89 5.27 15.76 -2.09
N ALA A 90 5.77 14.70 -2.75
CA ALA A 90 6.86 13.88 -2.20
C ALA A 90 8.16 14.65 -1.89
N ARG A 91 8.56 15.59 -2.77
CA ARG A 91 9.74 16.42 -2.51
C ARG A 91 9.53 17.37 -1.32
N ARG A 92 8.33 17.96 -1.22
CA ARG A 92 7.98 18.87 -0.12
C ARG A 92 7.89 18.15 1.22
N ILE A 93 7.42 16.90 1.23
CA ILE A 93 7.48 16.02 2.41
C ILE A 93 8.92 15.92 2.92
N ARG A 94 9.89 15.62 2.02
CA ARG A 94 11.29 15.48 2.41
C ARG A 94 11.89 16.79 2.91
N GLU A 95 11.61 17.89 2.20
CA GLU A 95 12.07 19.24 2.60
C GLU A 95 11.52 19.65 3.96
N THR A 96 10.23 19.40 4.21
CA THR A 96 9.58 19.75 5.49
C THR A 96 10.05 18.83 6.60
N ALA A 97 10.18 17.51 6.37
CA ALA A 97 10.68 16.57 7.36
C ALA A 97 12.09 16.95 7.85
N GLU A 98 12.98 17.35 6.91
CA GLU A 98 14.31 17.82 7.25
C GLU A 98 14.30 19.14 8.02
N LYS A 99 13.49 20.11 7.58
CA LYS A 99 13.41 21.45 8.17
C LYS A 99 12.81 21.42 9.58
N GLN A 100 11.83 20.54 9.83
CA GLN A 100 11.09 20.46 11.09
C GLN A 100 11.58 19.31 11.99
N ASP A 101 12.61 18.57 11.59
CA ASP A 101 13.13 17.39 12.29
C ASP A 101 12.03 16.36 12.66
N SER A 102 11.06 16.19 11.75
CA SER A 102 9.91 15.32 11.99
C SER A 102 10.27 13.86 11.74
N LEU A 103 10.01 13.00 12.71
CA LEU A 103 10.33 11.57 12.68
C LEU A 103 9.13 10.69 12.30
N THR A 104 7.91 11.22 12.42
CA THR A 104 6.68 10.51 12.08
C THR A 104 5.85 11.30 11.08
N PHE A 105 4.93 10.61 10.40
CA PHE A 105 4.06 11.27 9.44
C PHE A 105 3.00 12.19 10.10
N PRO A 106 2.35 11.82 11.23
CA PRO A 106 1.49 12.75 11.95
C PRO A 106 2.24 13.99 12.47
N GLU A 107 3.48 13.82 12.96
CA GLU A 107 4.34 14.94 13.37
C GLU A 107 4.66 15.87 12.19
N LEU A 108 4.95 15.31 11.01
CA LEU A 108 5.15 16.07 9.77
C LEU A 108 3.93 16.92 9.40
N LEU A 109 2.73 16.34 9.46
CA LEU A 109 1.49 17.07 9.17
C LEU A 109 1.24 18.20 10.17
N ALA A 110 1.49 17.94 11.45
CA ALA A 110 1.28 18.90 12.53
C ALA A 110 2.28 20.06 12.50
N ASN A 111 3.52 19.79 12.07
CA ASN A 111 4.61 20.78 12.08
C ASN A 111 4.82 21.47 10.73
N TRP A 112 4.00 21.17 9.70
CA TRP A 112 4.23 21.59 8.32
C TRP A 112 4.51 23.10 8.17
N ASN A 113 3.77 23.93 8.88
CA ASN A 113 3.88 25.39 8.83
C ASN A 113 4.85 26.00 9.87
N GLY A 114 5.65 25.18 10.55
CA GLY A 114 6.60 25.62 11.57
C GLY A 114 5.98 25.90 12.94
N THR A 115 4.71 25.58 13.14
CA THR A 115 4.01 25.65 14.44
C THR A 115 3.42 24.28 14.72
N GLU A 116 3.66 23.74 15.91
CA GLU A 116 3.11 22.43 16.30
C GLU A 116 1.60 22.52 16.53
N PHE A 117 0.84 21.77 15.73
CA PHE A 117 -0.59 21.56 15.88
C PHE A 117 -0.86 20.28 16.69
N LYS A 118 -0.96 20.41 18.01
CA LYS A 118 -1.04 19.26 18.94
C LYS A 118 -2.28 18.43 18.76
N VAL A 119 -3.44 19.05 18.52
CA VAL A 119 -4.70 18.35 18.30
C VAL A 119 -4.64 17.60 16.97
N LEU A 120 -4.14 18.25 15.92
CA LEU A 120 -3.97 17.61 14.61
C LEU A 120 -3.03 16.40 14.72
N LYS A 121 -1.90 16.50 15.42
CA LYS A 121 -0.98 15.40 15.65
C LYS A 121 -1.66 14.20 16.28
N THR A 122 -2.41 14.43 17.35
CA THR A 122 -3.14 13.38 18.07
C THR A 122 -4.22 12.72 17.19
N VAL A 123 -5.05 13.53 16.51
CA VAL A 123 -6.11 13.03 15.62
C VAL A 123 -5.51 12.21 14.47
N ALA A 124 -4.47 12.74 13.80
CA ALA A 124 -3.80 12.04 12.73
C ALA A 124 -3.14 10.72 13.21
N ALA A 125 -2.51 10.74 14.39
CA ALA A 125 -1.90 9.54 14.96
C ALA A 125 -2.95 8.47 15.30
N VAL A 126 -4.10 8.83 15.86
CA VAL A 126 -5.19 7.87 16.16
C VAL A 126 -5.74 7.26 14.87
N ILE A 127 -6.04 8.08 13.86
CA ILE A 127 -6.52 7.60 12.56
C ILE A 127 -5.48 6.66 11.92
N ALA A 128 -4.20 7.06 11.93
CA ALA A 128 -3.12 6.24 11.38
C ALA A 128 -3.01 4.88 12.10
N VAL A 129 -3.00 4.85 13.44
CA VAL A 129 -2.88 3.63 14.23
C VAL A 129 -4.01 2.65 13.92
N VAL A 130 -5.26 3.12 13.90
CA VAL A 130 -6.43 2.27 13.65
C VAL A 130 -6.38 1.70 12.22
N LEU A 131 -6.19 2.54 11.23
CA LEU A 131 -6.27 2.13 9.83
C LEU A 131 -5.04 1.34 9.37
N LEU A 132 -3.83 1.69 9.84
CA LEU A 132 -2.64 0.88 9.56
C LEU A 132 -2.73 -0.49 10.22
N GLY A 133 -3.34 -0.59 11.41
CA GLY A 133 -3.60 -1.87 12.08
C GLY A 133 -4.57 -2.76 11.30
N VAL A 134 -5.66 -2.21 10.77
CA VAL A 134 -6.61 -2.92 9.89
C VAL A 134 -5.92 -3.34 8.59
N TYR A 135 -5.11 -2.47 8.00
CA TYR A 135 -4.38 -2.79 6.79
C TYR A 135 -3.34 -3.91 7.02
N ALA A 136 -2.63 -3.89 8.15
CA ALA A 136 -1.72 -4.96 8.53
C ALA A 136 -2.45 -6.31 8.70
N ALA A 137 -3.66 -6.30 9.26
CA ALA A 137 -4.50 -7.48 9.37
C ALA A 137 -4.86 -8.07 7.99
N ALA A 138 -5.18 -7.22 7.01
CA ALA A 138 -5.42 -7.65 5.63
C ALA A 138 -4.21 -8.36 5.01
N GLN A 139 -2.99 -7.86 5.29
CA GLN A 139 -1.77 -8.48 4.79
C GLN A 139 -1.49 -9.85 5.46
N PHE A 140 -1.70 -9.98 6.77
CA PHE A 140 -1.61 -11.30 7.44
C PHE A 140 -2.58 -12.30 6.83
N LYS A 141 -3.80 -11.87 6.50
CA LYS A 141 -4.80 -12.71 5.82
C LYS A 141 -4.35 -13.10 4.41
N ALA A 142 -3.76 -12.17 3.65
CA ALA A 142 -3.22 -12.46 2.32
C ALA A 142 -2.13 -13.54 2.36
N GLY A 143 -1.19 -13.42 3.31
CA GLY A 143 -0.17 -14.45 3.55
C GLY A 143 -0.79 -15.79 3.96
N GLY A 144 -1.84 -15.78 4.77
CA GLY A 144 -2.58 -16.98 5.17
C GLY A 144 -3.23 -17.70 3.98
N LYS A 145 -3.91 -16.97 3.09
CA LYS A 145 -4.51 -17.52 1.87
C LYS A 145 -3.49 -18.18 0.96
N ALA A 146 -2.32 -17.56 0.82
CA ALA A 146 -1.25 -18.11 -0.02
C ALA A 146 -0.76 -19.48 0.48
N LEU A 147 -0.52 -19.62 1.78
CA LEU A 147 -0.07 -20.88 2.36
C LEU A 147 -1.19 -21.93 2.38
N HIS A 148 -2.44 -21.53 2.57
CA HIS A 148 -3.59 -22.44 2.46
C HIS A 148 -3.67 -23.04 1.06
N ALA A 149 -3.63 -22.21 0.02
CA ALA A 149 -3.74 -22.67 -1.36
C ALA A 149 -2.65 -23.68 -1.77
N LEU A 150 -1.46 -23.60 -1.17
CA LEU A 150 -0.32 -24.41 -1.58
C LEU A 150 -0.01 -25.59 -0.68
N PHE A 151 -0.31 -25.52 0.59
CA PHE A 151 0.04 -26.55 1.56
C PHE A 151 -1.19 -27.13 2.28
N ASP A 152 -2.40 -26.68 1.88
CA ASP A 152 -3.65 -27.03 2.56
C ASP A 152 -3.60 -26.75 4.08
N TRP A 153 -2.78 -25.78 4.49
CA TRP A 153 -2.70 -25.38 5.88
C TRP A 153 -3.88 -24.45 6.20
N ASP A 154 -4.34 -24.49 7.45
CA ASP A 154 -5.32 -23.51 7.91
C ASP A 154 -4.81 -22.08 7.66
N THR A 155 -5.65 -21.21 7.09
CA THR A 155 -5.33 -19.80 6.81
C THR A 155 -4.81 -19.07 8.05
N ARG A 156 -5.27 -19.47 9.24
CA ARG A 156 -4.79 -18.95 10.54
C ARG A 156 -3.32 -19.26 10.77
N THR A 157 -2.88 -20.46 10.42
CA THR A 157 -1.48 -20.89 10.54
C THR A 157 -0.58 -19.99 9.69
N GLY A 158 -0.97 -19.70 8.46
CA GLY A 158 -0.22 -18.81 7.58
C GLY A 158 -0.13 -17.38 8.10
N ALA A 159 -1.23 -16.86 8.65
CA ALA A 159 -1.23 -15.54 9.27
C ALA A 159 -0.28 -15.46 10.49
N ILE A 160 -0.25 -16.51 11.33
CA ILE A 160 0.66 -16.61 12.48
C ILE A 160 2.12 -16.67 12.02
N ILE A 161 2.44 -17.47 10.99
CA ILE A 161 3.80 -17.54 10.42
C ILE A 161 4.23 -16.15 9.92
N GLY A 162 3.36 -15.46 9.18
CA GLY A 162 3.62 -14.09 8.74
C GLY A 162 3.89 -13.13 9.90
N ALA A 163 3.09 -13.19 10.97
CA ALA A 163 3.26 -12.36 12.16
C ALA A 163 4.60 -12.65 12.87
N VAL A 164 4.98 -13.92 13.01
CA VAL A 164 6.29 -14.31 13.58
C VAL A 164 7.44 -13.78 12.73
N MET A 165 7.35 -13.88 11.41
CA MET A 165 8.38 -13.36 10.52
C MET A 165 8.52 -11.84 10.66
N VAL A 166 7.41 -11.10 10.66
CA VAL A 166 7.42 -9.63 10.85
C VAL A 166 8.06 -9.23 12.17
N LEU A 167 7.82 -9.99 13.24
CA LEU A 167 8.50 -9.76 14.52
C LEU A 167 10.03 -9.89 14.40
N PHE A 168 10.53 -10.88 13.67
CA PHE A 168 11.97 -11.00 13.44
C PHE A 168 12.57 -9.80 12.69
N TYR A 169 11.88 -9.28 11.67
CA TYR A 169 12.32 -8.08 10.93
C TYR A 169 12.24 -6.80 11.78
N GLY A 170 11.07 -6.52 12.34
CA GLY A 170 10.82 -5.29 13.09
C GLY A 170 11.69 -5.13 14.33
N PHE A 171 12.04 -6.25 14.99
CA PHE A 171 12.93 -6.24 16.15
C PHE A 171 14.38 -5.95 15.83
N SER A 172 14.85 -6.26 14.62
CA SER A 172 16.29 -6.26 14.33
C SER A 172 16.85 -4.92 13.88
N GLY A 173 16.18 -4.18 13.00
CA GLY A 173 16.82 -3.03 12.34
C GLY A 173 15.96 -1.82 12.03
N GLY A 174 14.68 -1.79 12.40
CA GLY A 174 13.78 -0.66 12.11
C GLY A 174 13.65 -0.39 10.61
N LEU A 175 13.41 0.88 10.23
CA LEU A 175 13.16 1.26 8.83
C LEU A 175 14.33 0.93 7.89
N ARG A 176 15.57 0.92 8.34
CA ARG A 176 16.73 0.57 7.51
C ARG A 176 16.68 -0.88 7.06
N ALA A 177 16.36 -1.81 7.97
CA ALA A 177 16.22 -3.23 7.63
C ALA A 177 15.05 -3.44 6.68
N SER A 178 13.89 -2.81 6.97
CA SER A 178 12.73 -2.80 6.10
C SER A 178 13.09 -2.37 4.68
N ILE A 179 13.75 -1.24 4.49
CA ILE A 179 14.11 -0.73 3.16
C ILE A 179 15.06 -1.68 2.40
N TRP A 180 16.02 -2.32 3.06
CA TRP A 180 16.94 -3.23 2.42
C TRP A 180 16.26 -4.53 1.99
N THR A 181 15.42 -5.09 2.86
CA THR A 181 14.63 -6.28 2.54
C THR A 181 13.62 -6.02 1.44
N ASP A 182 12.88 -4.89 1.51
CA ASP A 182 11.90 -4.50 0.51
C ASP A 182 12.52 -4.37 -0.89
N ALA A 183 13.70 -3.76 -0.99
CA ALA A 183 14.40 -3.63 -2.27
C ALA A 183 14.78 -5.00 -2.87
N ALA A 184 15.23 -5.95 -2.06
CA ALA A 184 15.52 -7.32 -2.51
C ALA A 184 14.22 -8.06 -2.87
N GLN A 185 13.21 -7.93 -2.06
CA GLN A 185 11.89 -8.52 -2.27
C GLN A 185 11.26 -8.01 -3.56
N SER A 186 11.40 -6.71 -3.89
CA SER A 186 10.86 -6.13 -5.12
C SER A 186 11.43 -6.79 -6.39
N VAL A 187 12.69 -7.23 -6.36
CA VAL A 187 13.31 -7.97 -7.47
C VAL A 187 12.67 -9.36 -7.59
N VAL A 188 12.53 -10.07 -6.47
CA VAL A 188 11.91 -11.41 -6.46
C VAL A 188 10.47 -11.34 -6.94
N MET A 189 9.72 -10.32 -6.54
CA MET A 189 8.33 -10.09 -6.99
C MET A 189 8.23 -9.96 -8.52
N ILE A 190 9.09 -9.16 -9.16
CA ILE A 190 9.08 -9.01 -10.63
C ILE A 190 9.47 -10.30 -11.32
N VAL A 191 10.53 -10.97 -10.86
CA VAL A 191 11.00 -12.23 -11.45
C VAL A 191 9.91 -13.31 -11.35
N ALA A 192 9.27 -13.43 -10.19
CA ALA A 192 8.17 -14.36 -9.98
C ALA A 192 7.02 -14.15 -10.99
N MET A 193 6.62 -12.89 -11.19
CA MET A 193 5.54 -12.56 -12.14
C MET A 193 5.96 -12.75 -13.59
N MET A 194 7.22 -12.49 -13.96
CA MET A 194 7.73 -12.78 -15.30
C MET A 194 7.70 -14.28 -15.59
N VAL A 195 8.18 -15.10 -14.64
CA VAL A 195 8.16 -16.56 -14.77
C VAL A 195 6.73 -17.05 -14.91
N MET A 196 5.79 -16.55 -14.08
CA MET A 196 4.40 -16.95 -14.11
C MET A 196 3.74 -16.61 -15.45
N LEU A 197 3.87 -15.38 -15.93
CA LEU A 197 3.30 -14.95 -17.20
C LEU A 197 3.89 -15.72 -18.39
N TRP A 198 5.21 -15.88 -18.43
CA TRP A 198 5.90 -16.63 -19.46
C TRP A 198 5.38 -18.08 -19.54
N THR A 199 5.29 -18.77 -18.40
CA THR A 199 4.79 -20.15 -18.36
C THR A 199 3.33 -20.21 -18.80
N ALA A 200 2.47 -19.31 -18.30
CA ALA A 200 1.06 -19.28 -18.65
C ALA A 200 0.84 -19.09 -20.17
N VAL A 201 1.58 -18.16 -20.80
CA VAL A 201 1.53 -17.94 -22.26
C VAL A 201 2.02 -19.15 -23.02
N HIS A 202 3.10 -19.80 -22.53
CA HIS A 202 3.64 -20.99 -23.21
C HIS A 202 2.67 -22.18 -23.16
N MET A 203 1.95 -22.35 -22.05
CA MET A 203 0.97 -23.44 -21.87
C MET A 203 -0.21 -23.37 -22.85
N VAL A 204 -0.62 -22.18 -23.28
CA VAL A 204 -1.69 -21.99 -24.28
C VAL A 204 -1.18 -22.03 -25.73
N GLY A 205 0.13 -22.22 -25.98
CA GLY A 205 0.72 -22.30 -27.31
C GLY A 205 1.36 -21.01 -27.82
N GLY A 206 1.70 -20.07 -26.92
CA GLY A 206 2.41 -18.84 -27.22
C GLY A 206 1.51 -17.60 -27.33
N TRP A 207 2.10 -16.45 -27.68
CA TRP A 207 1.42 -15.15 -27.65
C TRP A 207 0.24 -15.04 -28.63
N GLU A 208 0.34 -15.64 -29.81
CA GLU A 208 -0.73 -15.61 -30.81
C GLU A 208 -1.96 -16.43 -30.36
N ALA A 209 -1.73 -17.62 -29.81
CA ALA A 209 -2.77 -18.44 -29.22
C ALA A 209 -3.40 -17.79 -27.99
N ALA A 210 -2.59 -17.19 -27.13
CA ALA A 210 -3.07 -16.43 -25.98
C ALA A 210 -3.96 -15.26 -26.40
N TRP A 211 -3.52 -14.47 -27.39
CA TRP A 211 -4.29 -13.35 -27.92
C TRP A 211 -5.64 -13.78 -28.49
N THR A 212 -5.63 -14.81 -29.33
CA THR A 212 -6.86 -15.35 -29.94
C THR A 212 -7.79 -15.94 -28.87
N GLY A 213 -7.25 -16.72 -27.94
CA GLY A 213 -8.01 -17.34 -26.86
C GLY A 213 -8.67 -16.31 -25.94
N LEU A 214 -7.94 -15.26 -25.57
CA LEU A 214 -8.46 -14.19 -24.73
C LEU A 214 -9.66 -13.46 -25.37
N HIS A 215 -9.67 -13.26 -26.69
CA HIS A 215 -10.84 -12.70 -27.41
C HIS A 215 -12.04 -13.66 -27.42
N GLY A 216 -11.83 -14.95 -27.22
CA GLY A 216 -12.88 -15.95 -27.12
C GLY A 216 -13.49 -16.10 -25.69
N VAL A 217 -12.91 -15.50 -24.66
CA VAL A 217 -13.39 -15.65 -23.27
C VAL A 217 -14.81 -15.09 -23.10
N SER A 218 -15.01 -13.83 -23.47
CA SER A 218 -16.34 -13.21 -23.59
C SER A 218 -16.24 -11.84 -24.26
N ASP A 219 -17.34 -11.35 -24.83
CA ASP A 219 -17.43 -10.02 -25.46
C ASP A 219 -17.12 -8.87 -24.49
N HIS A 220 -17.27 -9.11 -23.19
CA HIS A 220 -17.07 -8.11 -22.16
C HIS A 220 -15.64 -8.09 -21.61
N PHE A 221 -14.92 -9.20 -21.74
CA PHE A 221 -13.59 -9.38 -21.14
C PHE A 221 -12.54 -8.43 -21.73
N PHE A 222 -12.71 -8.06 -23.00
CA PHE A 222 -11.84 -7.11 -23.71
C PHE A 222 -12.35 -5.67 -23.77
N ARG A 223 -13.43 -5.35 -23.04
CA ARG A 223 -13.87 -3.95 -22.90
C ARG A 223 -13.04 -3.22 -21.85
N PHE A 224 -12.70 -1.97 -22.10
CA PHE A 224 -11.91 -1.15 -21.17
C PHE A 224 -12.68 -0.80 -19.88
N PHE A 225 -13.98 -0.91 -19.87
CA PHE A 225 -14.84 -0.59 -18.72
C PHE A 225 -15.80 -1.74 -18.43
N SER A 226 -16.10 -1.95 -17.16
CA SER A 226 -17.06 -2.98 -16.71
C SER A 226 -18.47 -2.68 -17.21
N GLU A 227 -19.31 -3.74 -17.32
CA GLU A 227 -20.71 -3.58 -17.69
C GLU A 227 -21.47 -2.64 -16.77
N ALA A 228 -21.23 -2.72 -15.46
CA ALA A 228 -21.82 -1.82 -14.48
C ALA A 228 -21.47 -0.36 -14.75
N SER A 229 -20.21 -0.09 -15.16
CA SER A 229 -19.78 1.23 -15.58
C SER A 229 -20.48 1.68 -16.87
N LEU A 230 -20.52 0.81 -17.89
CA LEU A 230 -21.13 1.14 -19.17
C LEU A 230 -22.66 1.32 -19.09
N ALA A 231 -23.33 0.65 -18.15
CA ALA A 231 -24.77 0.81 -17.90
C ALA A 231 -25.16 2.24 -17.48
N LEU A 232 -24.22 3.02 -16.93
CA LEU A 232 -24.40 4.43 -16.59
C LEU A 232 -24.17 5.38 -17.79
N GLY A 233 -24.05 4.87 -19.00
CA GLY A 233 -23.73 5.63 -20.20
C GLY A 233 -22.33 6.27 -20.10
N TRP A 234 -22.14 7.47 -20.65
CA TRP A 234 -20.85 8.17 -20.66
C TRP A 234 -20.33 8.55 -19.25
N GLN A 235 -21.23 8.68 -18.28
CA GLN A 235 -20.87 9.03 -16.90
C GLN A 235 -20.09 7.91 -16.20
N GLY A 236 -20.42 6.66 -16.47
CA GLY A 236 -19.79 5.53 -15.82
C GLY A 236 -18.28 5.43 -16.06
N PRO A 237 -17.79 5.45 -17.31
CA PRO A 237 -16.37 5.53 -17.62
C PRO A 237 -15.64 6.71 -16.95
N VAL A 238 -16.28 7.89 -16.92
CA VAL A 238 -15.71 9.07 -16.26
C VAL A 238 -15.60 8.87 -14.75
N LEU A 239 -16.67 8.39 -14.10
CA LEU A 239 -16.68 8.11 -12.66
C LEU A 239 -15.66 7.01 -12.30
N PHE A 240 -15.53 6.00 -13.13
CA PHE A 240 -14.54 4.93 -12.96
C PHE A 240 -13.11 5.49 -13.01
N LEU A 241 -12.76 6.26 -14.05
CA LEU A 241 -11.43 6.87 -14.18
C LEU A 241 -11.13 7.87 -13.06
N VAL A 242 -12.07 8.76 -12.75
CA VAL A 242 -11.91 9.71 -11.65
C VAL A 242 -11.73 8.98 -10.33
N GLY A 243 -12.57 7.99 -10.04
CA GLY A 243 -12.49 7.20 -8.80
C GLY A 243 -11.11 6.55 -8.64
N TRP A 244 -10.60 5.87 -9.67
CA TRP A 244 -9.31 5.20 -9.61
C TRP A 244 -8.11 6.16 -9.65
N THR A 245 -8.25 7.31 -10.32
CA THR A 245 -7.22 8.36 -10.27
C THR A 245 -7.08 8.93 -8.86
N PHE A 246 -8.19 9.19 -8.18
CA PHE A 246 -8.14 9.66 -6.78
C PHE A 246 -7.72 8.54 -5.82
N ALA A 247 -8.10 7.29 -6.07
CA ALA A 247 -7.60 6.14 -5.32
C ALA A 247 -6.06 6.01 -5.42
N GLY A 248 -5.49 6.24 -6.59
CA GLY A 248 -4.04 6.32 -6.77
C GLY A 248 -3.41 7.54 -6.10
N ALA A 249 -4.05 8.72 -6.23
CA ALA A 249 -3.59 9.94 -5.57
C ALA A 249 -3.57 9.82 -4.03
N ALA A 250 -4.35 8.91 -3.46
CA ALA A 250 -4.38 8.59 -2.04
C ALA A 250 -3.02 8.11 -1.47
N VAL A 251 -2.05 7.74 -2.32
CA VAL A 251 -0.70 7.34 -1.91
C VAL A 251 0.00 8.37 -1.03
N ILE A 252 -0.20 9.66 -1.29
CA ILE A 252 0.43 10.73 -0.51
C ILE A 252 -0.05 10.79 0.93
N GLY A 253 -1.24 10.28 1.20
CA GLY A 253 -1.79 10.15 2.56
C GLY A 253 -1.42 8.84 3.25
N GLN A 254 -0.54 8.01 2.68
CA GLN A 254 -0.12 6.73 3.26
C GLN A 254 1.15 6.89 4.10
N PRO A 255 1.08 6.88 5.43
CA PRO A 255 2.25 7.11 6.29
C PRO A 255 3.38 6.12 6.01
N HIS A 256 3.05 4.84 5.86
CA HIS A 256 4.00 3.74 5.65
C HIS A 256 4.74 3.83 4.30
N VAL A 257 4.18 4.46 3.28
CA VAL A 257 4.86 4.73 2.00
C VAL A 257 5.65 6.04 2.08
N MET A 258 5.04 7.10 2.59
CA MET A 258 5.65 8.44 2.59
C MET A 258 6.85 8.55 3.52
N VAL A 259 6.92 7.77 4.60
CA VAL A 259 8.09 7.72 5.49
C VAL A 259 9.39 7.35 4.75
N ARG A 260 9.31 6.59 3.66
CA ARG A 260 10.46 6.27 2.82
C ARG A 260 10.97 7.49 2.07
N PHE A 261 10.07 8.33 1.57
CA PHE A 261 10.45 9.61 0.97
C PHE A 261 10.98 10.61 2.00
N MET A 262 10.53 10.53 3.28
CA MET A 262 11.14 11.30 4.38
C MET A 262 12.58 10.84 4.67
N ALA A 263 12.89 9.56 4.45
CA ALA A 263 14.19 8.95 4.74
C ALA A 263 15.23 9.11 3.62
N VAL A 264 14.86 9.57 2.41
CA VAL A 264 15.81 9.71 1.28
C VAL A 264 16.93 10.72 1.59
N ALA A 265 18.13 10.47 1.08
CA ALA A 265 19.35 11.21 1.44
C ALA A 265 19.23 12.75 1.31
N ASN A 266 18.54 13.23 0.28
CA ASN A 266 18.29 14.65 0.11
C ASN A 266 17.07 14.93 -0.79
N PRO A 267 16.46 16.13 -0.71
CA PRO A 267 15.26 16.45 -1.49
C PRO A 267 15.40 16.35 -3.01
N ARG A 268 16.61 16.60 -3.56
CA ARG A 268 16.87 16.49 -5.01
C ARG A 268 16.81 15.04 -5.49
N SER A 269 17.14 14.11 -4.61
CA SER A 269 17.14 12.66 -4.89
C SER A 269 15.73 12.07 -5.00
N VAL A 270 14.69 12.74 -4.50
CA VAL A 270 13.29 12.28 -4.59
C VAL A 270 12.88 12.01 -6.04
N ARG A 271 13.31 12.86 -7.00
CA ARG A 271 13.02 12.64 -8.42
C ARG A 271 13.58 11.29 -8.92
N ARG A 272 14.83 10.96 -8.54
CA ARG A 272 15.46 9.68 -8.92
C ARG A 272 14.75 8.50 -8.24
N ALA A 273 14.40 8.62 -6.95
CA ALA A 273 13.66 7.60 -6.24
C ALA A 273 12.31 7.30 -6.93
N ARG A 274 11.59 8.34 -7.36
CA ARG A 274 10.34 8.19 -8.11
C ARG A 274 10.55 7.54 -9.49
N CYS A 275 11.67 7.75 -10.18
CA CYS A 275 11.95 7.03 -11.42
C CYS A 275 12.04 5.52 -11.20
N TYR A 276 12.75 5.06 -10.16
CA TYR A 276 12.79 3.63 -9.79
C TYR A 276 11.42 3.11 -9.38
N TYR A 277 10.68 3.87 -8.59
CA TYR A 277 9.33 3.55 -8.15
C TYR A 277 8.39 3.30 -9.35
N TYR A 278 8.27 4.24 -10.29
CA TYR A 278 7.34 4.09 -11.42
C TYR A 278 7.81 3.09 -12.47
N ALA A 279 9.09 2.95 -12.72
CA ALA A 279 9.60 1.93 -13.63
C ALA A 279 9.20 0.53 -13.15
N TRP A 280 9.38 0.27 -11.85
CA TRP A 280 8.95 -0.97 -11.24
C TRP A 280 7.42 -1.11 -11.25
N PHE A 281 6.72 -0.07 -10.85
CA PHE A 281 5.27 -0.05 -10.71
C PHE A 281 4.55 -0.40 -12.03
N ILE A 282 4.93 0.27 -13.12
CA ILE A 282 4.38 0.01 -14.46
C ILE A 282 4.69 -1.42 -14.90
N ALA A 283 5.95 -1.87 -14.75
CA ALA A 283 6.35 -3.21 -15.14
C ALA A 283 5.56 -4.27 -14.38
N PHE A 284 5.47 -4.15 -13.04
CA PHE A 284 4.77 -5.14 -12.22
C PHE A 284 3.27 -5.18 -12.50
N TYR A 285 2.62 -4.01 -12.66
CA TYR A 285 1.19 -3.96 -12.98
C TYR A 285 0.88 -4.61 -14.34
N THR A 286 1.70 -4.34 -15.34
CA THR A 286 1.54 -4.96 -16.65
C THR A 286 1.61 -6.49 -16.55
N LEU A 287 2.58 -7.00 -15.77
CA LEU A 287 2.71 -8.43 -15.50
C LEU A 287 1.50 -8.98 -14.74
N ALA A 288 1.03 -8.29 -13.70
CA ALA A 288 -0.08 -8.72 -12.86
C ALA A 288 -1.40 -8.83 -13.66
N VAL A 289 -1.70 -7.84 -14.51
CA VAL A 289 -2.86 -7.92 -15.41
C VAL A 289 -2.69 -9.05 -16.42
N GLY A 290 -1.51 -9.19 -17.02
CA GLY A 290 -1.23 -10.31 -17.94
C GLY A 290 -1.46 -11.65 -17.27
N VAL A 291 -0.96 -11.86 -16.05
CA VAL A 291 -1.17 -13.10 -15.29
C VAL A 291 -2.65 -13.34 -14.98
N GLY A 292 -3.39 -12.32 -14.54
CA GLY A 292 -4.82 -12.44 -14.25
C GLY A 292 -5.66 -12.78 -15.48
N MET A 293 -5.34 -12.18 -16.64
CA MET A 293 -5.99 -12.53 -17.92
C MET A 293 -5.69 -13.97 -18.34
N MET A 294 -4.42 -14.39 -18.21
CA MET A 294 -4.01 -15.76 -18.51
C MET A 294 -4.64 -16.78 -17.56
N ALA A 295 -4.81 -16.43 -16.28
CA ALA A 295 -5.49 -17.28 -15.31
C ALA A 295 -6.91 -17.61 -15.77
N ARG A 296 -7.64 -16.60 -16.23
CA ARG A 296 -8.99 -16.80 -16.77
C ARG A 296 -8.98 -17.69 -18.00
N LEU A 297 -8.11 -17.41 -18.97
CA LEU A 297 -8.03 -18.19 -20.21
C LEU A 297 -7.69 -19.66 -19.95
N LEU A 298 -6.73 -19.95 -19.08
CA LEU A 298 -6.30 -21.31 -18.76
C LEU A 298 -7.41 -22.12 -18.07
N MET A 299 -8.20 -21.48 -17.21
CA MET A 299 -9.34 -22.12 -16.55
C MET A 299 -10.52 -22.32 -17.53
N ASP A 300 -10.80 -21.36 -18.40
CA ASP A 300 -11.86 -21.49 -19.42
C ASP A 300 -11.52 -22.58 -20.46
N GLN A 301 -10.23 -22.80 -20.75
CA GLN A 301 -9.76 -23.89 -21.60
C GLN A 301 -9.65 -25.26 -20.91
N GLY A 302 -9.88 -25.31 -19.59
CA GLY A 302 -9.76 -26.53 -18.80
C GLY A 302 -8.33 -27.01 -18.58
N VAL A 303 -7.32 -26.16 -18.83
CA VAL A 303 -5.90 -26.45 -18.52
C VAL A 303 -5.66 -26.45 -17.02
N VAL A 304 -6.34 -25.55 -16.31
CA VAL A 304 -6.41 -25.50 -14.84
C VAL A 304 -7.87 -25.69 -14.43
N ASP A 305 -8.13 -26.55 -13.46
CA ASP A 305 -9.48 -26.82 -12.97
C ASP A 305 -10.08 -25.58 -12.29
N PRO A 306 -11.17 -24.99 -12.83
CA PRO A 306 -11.80 -23.82 -12.23
C PRO A 306 -12.42 -24.09 -10.85
N SER A 307 -12.63 -25.34 -10.46
CA SER A 307 -13.12 -25.70 -9.12
C SER A 307 -12.12 -25.35 -8.01
N LEU A 308 -10.83 -25.27 -8.34
CA LEU A 308 -9.76 -24.93 -7.39
C LEU A 308 -9.80 -23.47 -6.90
N VAL A 309 -10.47 -22.60 -7.65
CA VAL A 309 -10.70 -21.19 -7.23
C VAL A 309 -12.08 -20.98 -6.61
N MET A 310 -12.77 -22.08 -6.26
CA MET A 310 -14.05 -22.03 -5.54
C MET A 310 -13.84 -22.26 -4.06
N ASN A 311 -14.46 -21.44 -3.22
CA ASN A 311 -14.44 -21.58 -1.76
C ASN A 311 -15.88 -21.57 -1.24
N ALA A 312 -16.29 -22.64 -0.56
CA ALA A 312 -17.66 -22.84 -0.06
C ALA A 312 -18.75 -22.64 -1.14
N GLY A 313 -18.47 -23.05 -2.39
CA GLY A 313 -19.40 -22.93 -3.52
C GLY A 313 -19.48 -21.53 -4.14
N LYS A 314 -18.60 -20.61 -3.74
CA LYS A 314 -18.46 -19.26 -4.31
C LYS A 314 -17.08 -19.08 -4.92
N LEU A 315 -17.01 -18.27 -5.99
CA LEU A 315 -15.74 -17.90 -6.62
C LEU A 315 -14.90 -17.08 -5.63
N ASP A 316 -13.71 -17.58 -5.29
CA ASP A 316 -12.65 -16.82 -4.62
C ASP A 316 -11.51 -16.54 -5.62
N ALA A 317 -11.70 -15.51 -6.43
CA ALA A 317 -10.75 -15.12 -7.47
C ALA A 317 -9.36 -14.75 -6.91
N GLU A 318 -9.25 -14.49 -5.60
CA GLU A 318 -7.98 -14.24 -4.92
C GLU A 318 -7.08 -15.49 -4.87
N LEU A 319 -7.62 -16.68 -5.13
CA LEU A 319 -6.87 -17.93 -5.23
C LEU A 319 -6.23 -18.17 -6.62
N ALA A 320 -6.58 -17.35 -7.63
CA ALA A 320 -6.15 -17.59 -9.01
C ALA A 320 -4.63 -17.72 -9.18
N LEU A 321 -3.83 -16.81 -8.62
CA LEU A 321 -2.37 -16.86 -8.72
C LEU A 321 -1.76 -18.06 -7.97
N PRO A 322 -2.07 -18.32 -6.69
CA PRO A 322 -1.57 -19.49 -5.98
C PRO A 322 -1.87 -20.81 -6.69
N VAL A 323 -3.11 -20.98 -7.16
CA VAL A 323 -3.55 -22.17 -7.90
C VAL A 323 -2.76 -22.32 -9.21
N MET A 324 -2.66 -21.26 -10.01
CA MET A 324 -1.87 -21.31 -11.24
C MET A 324 -0.40 -21.68 -10.97
N ALA A 325 0.20 -21.13 -9.91
CA ALA A 325 1.58 -21.44 -9.58
C ALA A 325 1.75 -22.92 -9.23
N GLN A 326 0.80 -23.51 -8.52
CA GLN A 326 0.82 -24.91 -8.14
C GLN A 326 0.63 -25.85 -9.35
N GLU A 327 -0.31 -25.53 -10.24
CA GLU A 327 -0.68 -26.40 -11.36
C GLU A 327 0.29 -26.30 -12.55
N LEU A 328 0.93 -25.15 -12.77
CA LEU A 328 1.69 -24.89 -13.99
C LEU A 328 3.21 -24.92 -13.81
N LEU A 329 3.71 -24.65 -12.58
CA LEU A 329 5.13 -24.42 -12.38
C LEU A 329 5.82 -25.63 -11.76
N PRO A 330 7.09 -25.89 -12.12
CA PRO A 330 7.91 -26.85 -11.37
C PRO A 330 8.16 -26.32 -9.93
N ASP A 331 8.37 -27.23 -9.00
CA ASP A 331 8.48 -27.00 -7.55
C ASP A 331 9.29 -25.76 -7.14
N VAL A 332 10.45 -25.54 -7.76
CA VAL A 332 11.32 -24.41 -7.43
C VAL A 332 10.71 -23.08 -7.87
N ALA A 333 10.09 -23.04 -9.03
CA ALA A 333 9.43 -21.85 -9.56
C ALA A 333 8.12 -21.55 -8.80
N THR A 334 7.37 -22.58 -8.38
CA THR A 334 6.24 -22.43 -7.46
C THR A 334 6.70 -21.80 -6.15
N GLY A 335 7.80 -22.28 -5.57
CA GLY A 335 8.37 -21.67 -4.37
C GLY A 335 8.83 -20.22 -4.57
N LEU A 336 9.32 -19.85 -5.76
CA LEU A 336 9.67 -18.47 -6.11
C LEU A 336 8.42 -17.56 -6.16
N VAL A 337 7.33 -18.00 -6.81
CA VAL A 337 6.09 -17.23 -6.88
C VAL A 337 5.50 -17.02 -5.48
N LEU A 338 5.52 -18.06 -4.65
CA LEU A 338 5.13 -17.95 -3.24
C LEU A 338 5.99 -16.97 -2.46
N ALA A 339 7.31 -17.05 -2.65
CA ALA A 339 8.22 -16.13 -2.01
C ALA A 339 7.96 -14.69 -2.46
N GLY A 340 7.62 -14.47 -3.74
CA GLY A 340 7.20 -13.18 -4.26
C GLY A 340 5.93 -12.64 -3.60
N LEU A 341 4.91 -13.49 -3.46
CA LEU A 341 3.65 -13.14 -2.80
C LEU A 341 3.87 -12.84 -1.30
N PHE A 342 4.61 -13.71 -0.61
CA PHE A 342 4.97 -13.48 0.79
C PHE A 342 5.83 -12.23 0.97
N ALA A 343 6.77 -11.98 0.06
CA ALA A 343 7.58 -10.78 0.05
C ALA A 343 6.71 -9.52 0.00
N ALA A 344 5.70 -9.51 -0.89
CA ALA A 344 4.76 -8.40 -1.01
C ALA A 344 3.95 -8.17 0.26
N THR A 345 3.46 -9.24 0.89
CA THR A 345 2.71 -9.13 2.15
C THR A 345 3.59 -8.67 3.30
N ILE A 346 4.78 -9.27 3.46
CA ILE A 346 5.68 -9.00 4.58
C ILE A 346 6.28 -7.59 4.50
N SER A 347 6.73 -7.12 3.33
CA SER A 347 7.26 -5.76 3.16
C SER A 347 6.24 -4.71 3.58
N THR A 348 4.99 -4.94 3.24
CA THR A 348 3.90 -4.02 3.59
C THR A 348 3.58 -4.11 5.08
N VAL A 349 3.39 -5.32 5.65
CA VAL A 349 3.10 -5.47 7.08
C VAL A 349 4.17 -4.85 7.95
N ASP A 350 5.44 -5.15 7.68
CA ASP A 350 6.57 -4.58 8.43
C ASP A 350 6.51 -3.05 8.45
N SER A 351 6.22 -2.46 7.30
CA SER A 351 6.09 -1.03 7.11
C SER A 351 4.90 -0.41 7.84
N LEU A 352 3.75 -1.08 7.80
CA LEU A 352 2.53 -0.69 8.50
C LEU A 352 2.74 -0.75 10.02
N ILE A 353 3.33 -1.84 10.50
CA ILE A 353 3.63 -2.06 11.93
C ILE A 353 4.65 -1.02 12.44
N LEU A 354 5.72 -0.76 11.69
CA LEU A 354 6.71 0.27 12.07
C LEU A 354 6.09 1.66 12.13
N SER A 355 5.28 2.03 11.13
CA SER A 355 4.59 3.32 11.11
C SER A 355 3.56 3.45 12.23
N CYS A 356 2.77 2.40 12.48
CA CYS A 356 1.82 2.34 13.58
C CYS A 356 2.52 2.45 14.95
N SER A 357 3.61 1.70 15.13
CA SER A 357 4.44 1.73 16.34
C SER A 357 5.09 3.10 16.56
N ALA A 358 5.53 3.76 15.49
CA ALA A 358 6.06 5.13 15.55
C ALA A 358 4.99 6.12 16.03
N CYS A 359 3.77 6.08 15.44
CA CYS A 359 2.65 6.92 15.85
C CYS A 359 2.28 6.70 17.33
N LEU A 360 2.18 5.44 17.77
CA LEU A 360 1.88 5.13 19.16
C LEU A 360 2.98 5.62 20.11
N SER A 361 4.24 5.28 19.82
CA SER A 361 5.35 5.55 20.75
C SER A 361 5.77 7.02 20.79
N ARG A 362 5.59 7.77 19.67
CA ARG A 362 6.10 9.13 19.52
C ARG A 362 5.00 10.19 19.60
N ASP A 363 3.83 9.92 19.00
CA ASP A 363 2.79 10.93 18.84
C ASP A 363 1.71 10.83 19.93
N LEU A 364 1.44 9.63 20.47
CA LEU A 364 0.38 9.40 21.46
C LEU A 364 0.91 9.18 22.88
N MET A 365 2.14 8.69 23.06
CA MET A 365 2.70 8.46 24.39
C MET A 365 3.43 9.68 24.93
N PRO A 366 3.46 9.86 26.27
CA PRO A 366 4.26 10.91 26.91
C PRO A 366 5.76 10.74 26.62
N SER A 367 6.49 11.86 26.52
CA SER A 367 7.93 11.90 26.17
C SER A 367 8.83 11.02 27.05
N ARG A 368 8.46 10.78 28.31
CA ARG A 368 9.18 9.88 29.24
C ARG A 368 9.24 8.41 28.75
N TRP A 369 8.37 8.05 27.82
CA TRP A 369 8.28 6.70 27.23
C TRP A 369 8.91 6.65 25.83
N HIS A 370 9.48 7.77 25.36
CA HIS A 370 10.17 7.83 24.08
C HIS A 370 11.53 7.13 24.20
N GLY A 371 11.57 5.85 23.86
CA GLY A 371 12.79 5.05 23.92
C GLY A 371 12.78 3.90 22.93
N TYR A 372 13.97 3.45 22.55
CA TYR A 372 14.15 2.32 21.66
C TYR A 372 13.45 1.04 22.18
N GLY A 373 13.56 0.77 23.49
CA GLY A 373 12.93 -0.39 24.13
C GLY A 373 11.39 -0.32 24.07
N THR A 374 10.82 0.86 24.37
CA THR A 374 9.37 1.08 24.32
C THR A 374 8.82 0.87 22.90
N ALA A 375 9.49 1.41 21.88
CA ALA A 375 9.08 1.23 20.49
C ALA A 375 8.99 -0.26 20.12
N ARG A 376 9.93 -1.09 20.58
CA ARG A 376 9.91 -2.55 20.33
C ARG A 376 8.73 -3.26 21.01
N VAL A 377 8.44 -2.92 22.27
CA VAL A 377 7.27 -3.49 22.98
C VAL A 377 5.97 -3.08 22.28
N ILE A 378 5.86 -1.84 21.84
CA ILE A 378 4.69 -1.37 21.09
C ILE A 378 4.59 -2.10 19.75
N THR A 379 5.69 -2.31 19.04
CA THR A 379 5.70 -3.11 17.80
C THR A 379 5.11 -4.50 18.05
N LEU A 380 5.51 -5.19 19.12
CA LEU A 380 4.94 -6.48 19.49
C LEU A 380 3.43 -6.40 19.72
N LEU A 381 2.97 -5.40 20.48
CA LEU A 381 1.53 -5.22 20.77
C LEU A 381 0.73 -4.94 19.50
N VAL A 382 1.25 -4.14 18.58
CA VAL A 382 0.62 -3.84 17.29
C VAL A 382 0.52 -5.10 16.43
N VAL A 383 1.57 -5.92 16.37
CA VAL A 383 1.54 -7.21 15.64
C VAL A 383 0.46 -8.12 16.21
N VAL A 384 0.40 -8.28 17.53
CA VAL A 384 -0.59 -9.15 18.19
C VAL A 384 -2.01 -8.63 17.93
N ALA A 385 -2.24 -7.33 18.03
CA ALA A 385 -3.54 -6.72 17.77
C ALA A 385 -3.98 -6.90 16.31
N SER A 386 -3.09 -6.62 15.34
CA SER A 386 -3.38 -6.80 13.91
C SER A 386 -3.59 -8.26 13.54
N LEU A 387 -2.83 -9.19 14.12
CA LEU A 387 -3.05 -10.62 13.96
C LEU A 387 -4.42 -11.02 14.53
N GLY A 388 -4.79 -10.52 15.70
CA GLY A 388 -6.11 -10.74 16.28
C GLY A 388 -7.23 -10.31 15.33
N ILE A 389 -7.13 -9.12 14.74
CA ILE A 389 -8.09 -8.66 13.71
C ILE A 389 -8.10 -9.63 12.52
N ALA A 390 -6.94 -10.03 12.01
CA ALA A 390 -6.83 -10.93 10.85
C ALA A 390 -7.52 -12.29 11.07
N LEU A 391 -7.44 -12.84 12.29
CA LEU A 391 -8.02 -14.13 12.64
C LEU A 391 -9.55 -14.11 12.74
N PHE A 392 -10.15 -12.95 12.99
CA PHE A 392 -11.61 -12.79 13.19
C PHE A 392 -12.30 -12.01 12.08
N ALA A 393 -11.56 -11.33 11.17
CA ALA A 393 -12.15 -10.59 10.07
C ALA A 393 -12.71 -11.53 8.99
N ASN A 394 -13.95 -11.29 8.56
CA ASN A 394 -14.61 -12.06 7.49
C ASN A 394 -14.42 -11.44 6.09
N GLU A 395 -14.02 -10.16 6.02
CA GLU A 395 -13.83 -9.44 4.76
C GLU A 395 -12.67 -10.03 3.92
N ASN A 396 -12.74 -9.88 2.59
CA ASN A 396 -11.63 -10.27 1.72
C ASN A 396 -10.47 -9.25 1.79
N VAL A 397 -9.30 -9.64 1.27
CA VAL A 397 -8.08 -8.81 1.33
C VAL A 397 -8.26 -7.51 0.55
N PHE A 398 -8.87 -7.58 -0.65
CA PHE A 398 -9.09 -6.43 -1.52
C PHE A 398 -9.91 -5.33 -0.82
N ASP A 399 -11.02 -5.70 -0.20
CA ASP A 399 -11.91 -4.74 0.46
C ASP A 399 -11.31 -4.13 1.73
N LEU A 400 -10.60 -4.92 2.54
CA LEU A 400 -9.92 -4.44 3.74
C LEU A 400 -8.80 -3.43 3.39
N VAL A 401 -8.03 -3.71 2.34
CA VAL A 401 -6.96 -2.82 1.87
C VAL A 401 -7.56 -1.52 1.36
N LEU A 402 -8.56 -1.57 0.46
CA LEU A 402 -9.19 -0.38 -0.09
C LEU A 402 -9.86 0.47 1.00
N PHE A 403 -10.45 -0.17 2.02
CA PHE A 403 -11.04 0.54 3.16
C PHE A 403 -10.00 1.41 3.89
N ALA A 404 -8.91 0.80 4.32
CA ALA A 404 -7.86 1.52 5.05
C ALA A 404 -7.14 2.55 4.17
N TRP A 405 -6.82 2.16 2.92
CA TRP A 405 -6.17 3.00 1.92
C TRP A 405 -6.98 4.26 1.60
N GLY A 406 -8.27 4.08 1.31
CA GLY A 406 -9.16 5.17 0.94
C GLY A 406 -9.30 6.23 2.02
N ILE A 407 -9.51 5.81 3.26
CA ILE A 407 -9.67 6.73 4.38
C ILE A 407 -8.37 7.46 4.71
N LEU A 408 -7.23 6.74 4.82
CA LEU A 408 -5.92 7.37 5.06
C LEU A 408 -5.58 8.38 3.97
N GLY A 409 -5.75 7.96 2.70
CA GLY A 409 -5.47 8.79 1.54
C GLY A 409 -6.32 10.05 1.48
N ALA A 410 -7.62 9.93 1.69
CA ALA A 410 -8.52 11.07 1.68
C ALA A 410 -8.25 12.03 2.86
N SER A 411 -8.05 11.49 4.07
CA SER A 411 -7.86 12.30 5.27
C SER A 411 -6.56 13.10 5.26
N PHE A 412 -5.44 12.43 5.01
CA PHE A 412 -4.13 13.08 5.05
C PHE A 412 -3.74 13.69 3.70
N GLY A 413 -4.11 13.03 2.60
CA GLY A 413 -3.79 13.50 1.26
C GLY A 413 -4.44 14.84 0.92
N SER A 414 -5.70 15.06 1.34
CA SER A 414 -6.39 16.33 1.13
C SER A 414 -5.66 17.50 1.80
N LEU A 415 -5.20 17.32 3.04
CA LEU A 415 -4.45 18.33 3.78
C LEU A 415 -3.07 18.57 3.15
N LEU A 416 -2.37 17.51 2.74
CA LEU A 416 -1.08 17.62 2.07
C LEU A 416 -1.15 18.35 0.73
N VAL A 417 -2.22 18.17 -0.04
CA VAL A 417 -2.45 18.93 -1.28
C VAL A 417 -2.58 20.42 -0.96
N VAL A 418 -3.37 20.79 0.03
CA VAL A 418 -3.51 22.19 0.47
C VAL A 418 -2.17 22.77 0.91
N TYR A 419 -1.42 22.06 1.74
CA TYR A 419 -0.09 22.47 2.18
C TYR A 419 0.89 22.61 1.00
N ALA A 420 0.86 21.66 0.07
CA ALA A 420 1.74 21.68 -1.09
C ALA A 420 1.42 22.81 -2.06
N LEU A 421 0.19 23.26 -2.13
CA LEU A 421 -0.23 24.43 -2.92
C LEU A 421 0.02 25.76 -2.20
N GLY A 422 0.58 25.74 -0.98
CA GLY A 422 0.92 26.93 -0.20
C GLY A 422 -0.18 27.40 0.75
N GLY A 423 -1.27 26.62 0.90
CA GLY A 423 -2.32 26.91 1.86
C GLY A 423 -1.81 26.75 3.31
N ARG A 424 -2.30 27.58 4.21
CA ARG A 424 -1.89 27.62 5.62
C ARG A 424 -3.12 27.60 6.53
N PRO A 425 -3.90 26.50 6.54
CA PRO A 425 -5.04 26.39 7.44
C PRO A 425 -4.57 26.51 8.91
N GLY A 426 -5.37 27.16 9.73
CA GLY A 426 -5.20 27.11 11.18
C GLY A 426 -5.51 25.69 11.70
N GLU A 427 -5.05 25.36 12.93
CA GLU A 427 -5.23 24.03 13.49
C GLU A 427 -6.69 23.55 13.48
N PRO A 428 -7.72 24.37 13.89
CA PRO A 428 -9.10 23.91 13.83
C PRO A 428 -9.58 23.53 12.44
N VAL A 429 -9.17 24.30 11.41
CA VAL A 429 -9.53 24.00 10.01
C VAL A 429 -8.83 22.75 9.53
N ALA A 430 -7.52 22.58 9.82
CA ALA A 430 -6.77 21.39 9.44
C ALA A 430 -7.36 20.11 10.08
N VAL A 431 -7.73 20.16 11.36
CA VAL A 431 -8.41 19.07 12.07
C VAL A 431 -9.77 18.79 11.43
N SER A 432 -10.55 19.83 11.16
CA SER A 432 -11.87 19.68 10.53
C SER A 432 -11.79 19.08 9.14
N MET A 433 -10.75 19.41 8.34
CA MET A 433 -10.50 18.79 7.03
C MET A 433 -10.27 17.28 7.15
N VAL A 434 -9.39 16.87 8.06
CA VAL A 434 -9.03 15.46 8.29
C VAL A 434 -10.27 14.68 8.78
N VAL A 435 -11.01 15.23 9.75
CA VAL A 435 -12.21 14.59 10.28
C VAL A 435 -13.33 14.52 9.24
N ALA A 436 -13.59 15.60 8.48
CA ALA A 436 -14.60 15.60 7.43
C ALA A 436 -14.30 14.57 6.34
N ALA A 437 -13.04 14.48 5.88
CA ALA A 437 -12.63 13.46 4.92
C ALA A 437 -12.86 12.04 5.48
N THR A 438 -12.47 11.80 6.74
CA THR A 438 -12.67 10.49 7.39
C THR A 438 -14.17 10.14 7.45
N VAL A 439 -15.00 11.05 7.93
CA VAL A 439 -16.45 10.82 8.09
C VAL A 439 -17.12 10.57 6.73
N VAL A 440 -16.78 11.36 5.72
CA VAL A 440 -17.35 11.18 4.38
C VAL A 440 -16.90 9.88 3.75
N ALA A 441 -15.60 9.50 3.87
CA ALA A 441 -15.11 8.24 3.33
C ALA A 441 -15.80 7.03 3.97
N VAL A 442 -15.92 7.01 5.29
CA VAL A 442 -16.63 5.95 6.03
C VAL A 442 -18.10 5.92 5.66
N GLY A 443 -18.78 7.07 5.68
CA GLY A 443 -20.21 7.17 5.34
C GLY A 443 -20.51 6.75 3.90
N TRP A 444 -19.65 7.13 2.93
CA TRP A 444 -19.76 6.73 1.53
C TRP A 444 -19.74 5.21 1.36
N ARG A 445 -18.82 4.56 2.07
CA ARG A 445 -18.67 3.11 2.03
C ARG A 445 -19.82 2.38 2.74
N LEU A 446 -20.24 2.86 3.91
CA LEU A 446 -21.40 2.31 4.62
C LEU A 446 -22.70 2.44 3.81
N ALA A 447 -22.82 3.48 2.98
CA ALA A 447 -23.94 3.67 2.06
C ALA A 447 -23.84 2.78 0.79
N GLY A 448 -22.77 1.98 0.61
CA GLY A 448 -22.58 1.13 -0.55
C GLY A 448 -22.21 1.88 -1.84
N LEU A 449 -21.92 3.18 -1.75
CA LEU A 449 -21.64 4.02 -2.92
C LEU A 449 -20.25 3.75 -3.54
N ASN A 450 -19.38 3.05 -2.82
CA ASN A 450 -18.07 2.62 -3.31
C ASN A 450 -18.16 1.65 -4.52
N ALA A 451 -19.30 1.00 -4.73
CA ALA A 451 -19.55 0.19 -5.91
C ALA A 451 -19.58 1.02 -7.22
N THR A 452 -19.95 2.31 -7.11
CA THR A 452 -20.04 3.23 -8.26
C THR A 452 -18.75 4.03 -8.43
N MET A 453 -18.18 4.52 -7.34
CA MET A 453 -16.96 5.35 -7.33
C MET A 453 -16.27 5.24 -5.97
N SER A 454 -14.91 5.16 -5.98
CA SER A 454 -14.11 5.16 -4.76
C SER A 454 -14.44 6.35 -3.85
N GLU A 455 -14.51 6.09 -2.54
CA GLU A 455 -14.75 7.06 -1.48
C GLU A 455 -13.71 8.19 -1.40
N VAL A 456 -12.54 8.01 -1.99
CA VAL A 456 -11.43 8.97 -1.90
C VAL A 456 -11.80 10.33 -2.48
N PHE A 457 -12.39 10.34 -3.70
CA PHE A 457 -12.75 11.60 -4.36
C PHE A 457 -13.75 12.42 -3.56
N PRO A 458 -14.95 11.93 -3.20
CA PRO A 458 -15.91 12.72 -2.45
C PRO A 458 -15.38 13.14 -1.07
N ALA A 459 -14.58 12.32 -0.42
CA ALA A 459 -13.97 12.63 0.87
C ALA A 459 -12.92 13.75 0.76
N MET A 460 -12.06 13.74 -0.26
CA MET A 460 -11.10 14.82 -0.52
C MET A 460 -11.82 16.14 -0.86
N VAL A 461 -12.88 16.07 -1.67
CA VAL A 461 -13.71 17.25 -1.98
C VAL A 461 -14.33 17.84 -0.70
N ALA A 462 -14.88 17.01 0.18
CA ALA A 462 -15.42 17.47 1.46
C ALA A 462 -14.38 18.20 2.30
N ALA A 463 -13.16 17.67 2.39
CA ALA A 463 -12.06 18.34 3.09
C ALA A 463 -11.69 19.70 2.46
N TRP A 464 -11.64 19.78 1.13
CA TRP A 464 -11.34 21.04 0.43
C TRP A 464 -12.45 22.07 0.57
N LEU A 465 -13.71 21.63 0.64
CA LEU A 465 -14.84 22.53 0.97
C LEU A 465 -14.72 23.10 2.39
N VAL A 466 -14.32 22.27 3.37
CA VAL A 466 -14.03 22.74 4.74
C VAL A 466 -12.90 23.78 4.73
N PHE A 467 -11.83 23.55 3.98
CA PHE A 467 -10.75 24.53 3.82
C PHE A 467 -11.25 25.85 3.21
N ALA A 468 -12.04 25.77 2.12
CA ALA A 468 -12.59 26.95 1.46
C ALA A 468 -13.51 27.75 2.39
N MET A 469 -14.38 27.09 3.16
CA MET A 469 -15.23 27.74 4.16
C MET A 469 -14.42 28.40 5.26
N GLY A 470 -13.37 27.73 5.78
CA GLY A 470 -12.47 28.30 6.77
C GLY A 470 -11.75 29.56 6.27
N HIS A 471 -11.37 29.58 5.00
CA HIS A 471 -10.76 30.75 4.36
C HIS A 471 -11.74 31.91 4.24
N LEU A 472 -12.98 31.65 3.80
CA LEU A 472 -14.03 32.66 3.64
C LEU A 472 -14.46 33.28 4.98
N THR A 473 -14.46 32.53 6.08
CA THR A 473 -14.83 33.01 7.42
C THR A 473 -13.70 33.72 8.17
N GLY A 474 -12.51 33.84 7.55
CA GLY A 474 -11.35 34.47 8.18
C GLY A 474 -10.76 33.67 9.37
N SER A 475 -11.30 32.50 9.66
CA SER A 475 -10.83 31.62 10.73
C SER A 475 -9.61 30.76 10.31
N GLY A 476 -9.19 30.85 9.05
CA GLY A 476 -8.21 29.94 8.42
C GLY A 476 -6.79 30.45 8.30
N GLU A 477 -6.53 31.76 8.35
CA GLU A 477 -5.16 32.28 8.14
C GLU A 477 -4.60 32.92 9.41
N ARG A 478 -3.49 32.40 9.91
CA ARG A 478 -2.57 33.22 10.69
C ARG A 478 -1.87 34.16 9.71
N ARG A 479 -2.13 35.48 9.83
CA ARG A 479 -1.28 36.50 9.20
C ARG A 479 0.17 36.24 9.61
N PRO A 480 1.15 36.37 8.70
CA PRO A 480 2.54 36.41 9.09
C PRO A 480 2.67 37.46 10.20
N LEU A 481 3.37 37.12 11.28
CA LEU A 481 3.83 38.15 12.23
C LEU A 481 4.73 39.10 11.44
N GLU A 482 4.15 40.17 10.89
CA GLU A 482 4.89 41.32 10.41
C GLU A 482 5.60 41.93 11.61
N GLY A 483 6.91 41.95 11.56
CA GLY A 483 7.67 42.91 12.33
C GLY A 483 8.27 42.43 13.64
N SER A 484 9.47 41.89 13.56
CA SER A 484 10.56 42.30 14.44
C SER A 484 11.80 42.59 13.58
N GLN A 485 11.66 43.52 12.62
CA GLN A 485 12.78 44.34 12.20
C GLN A 485 12.70 45.61 13.10
N GLY A 486 13.62 45.72 14.03
CA GLY A 486 13.83 46.98 14.77
C GLY A 486 14.11 46.78 16.26
N GLN A 487 15.27 46.35 16.62
CA GLN A 487 16.20 47.08 17.51
C GLN A 487 17.50 46.30 17.74
#